data_333ce20630b3a05cfe719f78a45ae027
#
_entry.id   333ce20630b3a05cfe719f78a45ae027
#
_cell.length_a   1.000
_cell.length_b   1.000
_cell.length_c   1.000
_cell.angle_alpha   90.00
_cell.angle_beta   90.00
_cell.angle_gamma   90.00
#
_symmetry.space_group_name_H-M   'P 1'
#
loop_
_entity.id
_entity.type
_entity.pdbx_description
1 polymer ?
#
loop_
_entity_poly.entity_id
_entity_poly.type
_entity_poly.pdbx_seq_one_letter_code
_entity_poly.pdbx_strand_id
1 'polypeptide(L)'
;MARIVLKIDVDTLRGTREGVPNLARIFDRFAARATFLFSLGPDHTGWAMRRVLRPGFLKKVSRTSVVEHYGVRQLLYGVLLPGPDIGRRARADMRAIHEAGFECGIHTWDHVYWQDNVRRRPREWTVREMNKSRERFVEIFGAPPVTHGAAGWQMNDPAFEQIDAWGMRYASDGRGHSPYLPVVAGKTLAHVQMPTTLPTLDEILGVDGIDTGNVAARVLEHTERNPHDQVFTLHAELEGQKLAPVFEQLLAGWRAQGHTFATMGDYYATLDRAALPSYPVAWGEIPGRSGELIVQPD
;
A
#
# COMPACT_ATOMS: atom_id res chain seq x y z
N MET A 1 20.49 -1.39 -14.88
CA MET A 1 19.89 -2.15 -13.77
C MET A 1 18.68 -1.35 -13.30
N ALA A 2 17.52 -1.98 -13.31
CA ALA A 2 16.31 -1.33 -12.81
C ALA A 2 16.15 -1.53 -11.29
N ARG A 3 15.35 -0.71 -10.66
CA ARG A 3 15.03 -0.78 -9.24
C ARG A 3 13.68 -1.44 -9.03
N ILE A 4 13.58 -2.22 -7.96
CA ILE A 4 12.29 -2.61 -7.39
C ILE A 4 12.08 -1.76 -6.15
N VAL A 5 11.15 -0.83 -6.25
CA VAL A 5 10.73 0.04 -5.15
C VAL A 5 9.76 -0.73 -4.27
N LEU A 6 10.13 -0.97 -3.02
CA LEU A 6 9.34 -1.78 -2.10
C LEU A 6 8.45 -0.88 -1.24
N LYS A 7 7.14 -0.97 -1.46
CA LYS A 7 6.10 -0.26 -0.73
C LYS A 7 5.29 -1.25 0.10
N ILE A 8 5.28 -1.07 1.41
CA ILE A 8 4.56 -1.94 2.35
C ILE A 8 3.33 -1.21 2.87
N ASP A 9 2.15 -1.72 2.54
CA ASP A 9 0.90 -1.30 3.14
C ASP A 9 0.68 -2.08 4.45
N VAL A 10 0.44 -1.36 5.54
CA VAL A 10 0.25 -1.91 6.88
C VAL A 10 -1.15 -1.55 7.35
N ASP A 11 -2.08 -2.49 7.20
CA ASP A 11 -3.51 -2.23 7.32
C ASP A 11 -4.04 -2.41 8.74
N THR A 12 -3.45 -3.32 9.51
CA THR A 12 -4.02 -3.86 10.75
C THR A 12 -3.07 -3.79 11.93
N LEU A 13 -3.63 -3.94 13.14
CA LEU A 13 -2.84 -4.07 14.36
C LEU A 13 -1.92 -5.31 14.33
N ARG A 14 -2.41 -6.41 13.77
CA ARG A 14 -1.62 -7.65 13.67
C ARG A 14 -0.49 -7.48 12.65
N GLY A 15 -0.79 -6.93 11.47
CA GLY A 15 0.23 -6.62 10.47
C GLY A 15 1.35 -5.77 11.06
N THR A 16 0.98 -4.73 11.82
CA THR A 16 1.97 -3.86 12.48
C THR A 16 2.83 -4.60 13.51
N ARG A 17 2.24 -5.48 14.35
CA ARG A 17 2.97 -6.14 15.45
C ARG A 17 3.73 -7.39 15.04
N GLU A 18 3.24 -8.14 14.06
CA GLU A 18 3.81 -9.42 13.65
C GLU A 18 4.48 -9.31 12.28
N GLY A 19 3.79 -8.75 11.30
CA GLY A 19 4.26 -8.66 9.92
C GLY A 19 5.42 -7.68 9.74
N VAL A 20 5.29 -6.48 10.28
CA VAL A 20 6.32 -5.43 10.14
C VAL A 20 7.68 -5.86 10.71
N PRO A 21 7.81 -6.38 11.95
CA PRO A 21 9.11 -6.85 12.45
C PRO A 21 9.66 -8.04 11.65
N ASN A 22 8.79 -8.90 11.09
CA ASN A 22 9.25 -9.98 10.25
C ASN A 22 9.80 -9.49 8.91
N LEU A 23 9.10 -8.54 8.27
CA LEU A 23 9.59 -7.90 7.04
C LEU A 23 10.91 -7.18 7.27
N ALA A 24 11.08 -6.46 8.38
CA ALA A 24 12.35 -5.81 8.70
C ALA A 24 13.50 -6.81 8.75
N ARG A 25 13.31 -7.97 9.41
CA ARG A 25 14.33 -9.04 9.44
C ARG A 25 14.62 -9.64 8.05
N ILE A 26 13.60 -9.75 7.19
CA ILE A 26 13.79 -10.19 5.81
C ILE A 26 14.61 -9.13 5.05
N PHE A 27 14.25 -7.85 5.15
CA PHE A 27 15.00 -6.78 4.49
C PHE A 27 16.44 -6.70 4.94
N ASP A 28 16.74 -6.87 6.23
CA ASP A 28 18.11 -6.91 6.74
C ASP A 28 18.93 -8.03 6.09
N ARG A 29 18.37 -9.25 5.98
CA ARG A 29 19.03 -10.39 5.32
C ARG A 29 19.31 -10.15 3.84
N PHE A 30 18.41 -9.43 3.19
CA PHE A 30 18.56 -9.09 1.78
C PHE A 30 19.22 -7.70 1.57
N ALA A 31 19.74 -7.02 2.59
CA ALA A 31 20.20 -5.64 2.51
C ALA A 31 19.27 -4.77 1.63
N ALA A 32 17.96 -4.93 1.81
CA ALA A 32 16.94 -4.23 1.06
C ALA A 32 16.41 -3.05 1.86
N ARG A 33 16.00 -2.00 1.14
CA ARG A 33 15.33 -0.83 1.72
C ARG A 33 13.89 -0.81 1.28
N ALA A 34 13.02 -0.25 2.10
CA ALA A 34 11.59 -0.26 1.85
C ALA A 34 10.87 0.92 2.54
N THR A 35 9.66 1.24 2.08
CA THR A 35 8.79 2.26 2.65
C THR A 35 7.59 1.61 3.31
N PHE A 36 7.41 1.82 4.61
CA PHE A 36 6.25 1.35 5.36
C PHE A 36 5.18 2.45 5.45
N LEU A 37 3.98 2.14 5.01
CA LEU A 37 2.82 3.03 5.07
C LEU A 37 1.82 2.49 6.10
N PHE A 38 1.57 3.25 7.16
CA PHE A 38 0.81 2.78 8.30
C PHE A 38 -0.64 3.28 8.33
N SER A 39 -1.58 2.38 8.61
CA SER A 39 -2.89 2.71 9.14
C SER A 39 -2.75 3.11 10.62
N LEU A 40 -3.32 4.26 11.02
CA LEU A 40 -2.96 4.93 12.28
C LEU A 40 -4.09 5.03 13.30
N GLY A 41 -5.29 4.66 12.93
CA GLY A 41 -6.50 4.73 13.76
C GLY A 41 -7.08 3.37 14.12
N PRO A 42 -8.43 3.24 14.15
CA PRO A 42 -9.09 1.99 14.52
C PRO A 42 -8.91 0.89 13.48
N ASP A 43 -8.68 -0.33 13.93
CA ASP A 43 -8.71 -1.53 13.10
C ASP A 43 -10.15 -2.05 12.98
N HIS A 44 -10.78 -1.75 11.85
CA HIS A 44 -12.12 -2.22 11.52
C HIS A 44 -12.12 -3.30 10.44
N THR A 45 -11.13 -4.18 10.45
CA THR A 45 -11.00 -5.27 9.44
C THR A 45 -12.27 -6.11 9.32
N GLY A 46 -12.99 -6.33 10.40
CA GLY A 46 -14.26 -7.05 10.37
C GLY A 46 -15.35 -6.42 9.49
N TRP A 47 -15.29 -5.10 9.24
CA TRP A 47 -16.24 -4.46 8.32
C TRP A 47 -16.04 -4.91 6.86
N ALA A 48 -14.85 -5.37 6.51
CA ALA A 48 -14.60 -5.93 5.17
C ALA A 48 -15.49 -7.17 4.90
N MET A 49 -15.93 -7.88 5.94
CA MET A 49 -16.89 -8.99 5.81
C MET A 49 -18.24 -8.56 5.23
N ARG A 50 -18.63 -7.29 5.38
CA ARG A 50 -19.85 -6.76 4.74
C ARG A 50 -19.78 -6.79 3.21
N ARG A 51 -18.55 -6.82 2.65
CA ARG A 51 -18.31 -6.94 1.21
C ARG A 51 -18.60 -8.36 0.70
N VAL A 52 -18.64 -9.38 1.58
CA VAL A 52 -19.00 -10.77 1.24
C VAL A 52 -20.40 -10.84 0.62
N LEU A 53 -21.27 -9.91 0.98
CA LEU A 53 -22.62 -9.80 0.42
C LEU A 53 -22.65 -9.16 -0.98
N ARG A 54 -21.52 -8.68 -1.51
CA ARG A 54 -21.44 -8.12 -2.87
C ARG A 54 -21.25 -9.24 -3.90
N PRO A 55 -21.92 -9.21 -5.06
CA PRO A 55 -21.68 -10.18 -6.14
C PRO A 55 -20.21 -10.24 -6.55
N GLY A 56 -19.67 -11.45 -6.69
CA GLY A 56 -18.27 -11.67 -7.05
C GLY A 56 -17.27 -11.75 -5.90
N PHE A 57 -17.58 -11.20 -4.71
CA PHE A 57 -16.67 -11.24 -3.57
C PHE A 57 -16.52 -12.66 -2.99
N LEU A 58 -17.57 -13.47 -3.01
CA LEU A 58 -17.51 -14.87 -2.57
C LEU A 58 -16.51 -15.71 -3.37
N LYS A 59 -16.36 -15.44 -4.68
CA LYS A 59 -15.34 -16.09 -5.51
C LYS A 59 -13.92 -15.70 -5.07
N LYS A 60 -13.72 -14.49 -4.58
CA LYS A 60 -12.42 -14.02 -4.06
C LYS A 60 -12.12 -14.60 -2.67
N VAL A 61 -13.12 -14.65 -1.79
CA VAL A 61 -12.99 -15.21 -0.42
C VAL A 61 -12.69 -16.71 -0.45
N SER A 62 -13.22 -17.45 -1.41
CA SER A 62 -12.91 -18.88 -1.57
C SER A 62 -11.51 -19.15 -2.15
N ARG A 63 -10.92 -18.19 -2.84
CA ARG A 63 -9.56 -18.31 -3.42
C ARG A 63 -8.45 -17.97 -2.42
N THR A 64 -8.70 -16.98 -1.59
CA THR A 64 -7.81 -16.61 -0.48
C THR A 64 -8.54 -16.92 0.81
N SER A 65 -8.03 -17.81 1.65
CA SER A 65 -8.59 -18.08 2.97
C SER A 65 -8.50 -16.82 3.84
N VAL A 66 -9.48 -15.93 3.74
CA VAL A 66 -9.54 -14.64 4.47
C VAL A 66 -9.36 -14.84 5.96
N VAL A 67 -9.92 -15.94 6.50
CA VAL A 67 -9.76 -16.31 7.92
C VAL A 67 -8.31 -16.64 8.26
N GLU A 68 -7.60 -17.34 7.36
CA GLU A 68 -6.19 -17.67 7.56
C GLU A 68 -5.27 -16.44 7.43
N HIS A 69 -5.64 -15.47 6.58
CA HIS A 69 -4.84 -14.26 6.39
C HIS A 69 -4.99 -13.27 7.56
N TYR A 70 -6.22 -12.98 7.96
CA TYR A 70 -6.47 -11.96 8.98
C TYR A 70 -6.60 -12.54 10.40
N GLY A 71 -6.95 -13.82 10.55
CA GLY A 71 -7.26 -14.45 11.84
C GLY A 71 -8.66 -14.11 12.35
N VAL A 72 -9.27 -15.08 13.07
CA VAL A 72 -10.65 -14.97 13.56
C VAL A 72 -10.89 -13.69 14.40
N ARG A 73 -9.95 -13.34 15.28
CA ARG A 73 -10.10 -12.19 16.17
C ARG A 73 -10.20 -10.87 15.43
N GLN A 74 -9.43 -10.68 14.35
CA GLN A 74 -9.46 -9.45 13.54
C GLN A 74 -10.76 -9.31 12.77
N LEU A 75 -11.32 -10.41 12.28
CA LEU A 75 -12.62 -10.41 11.63
C LEU A 75 -13.78 -10.01 12.56
N LEU A 76 -13.56 -10.01 13.87
CA LEU A 76 -14.52 -9.54 14.87
C LEU A 76 -14.39 -8.03 15.17
N TYR A 77 -13.25 -7.40 14.79
CA TYR A 77 -13.03 -5.98 15.05
C TYR A 77 -13.99 -5.09 14.25
N GLY A 78 -14.68 -4.20 14.95
CA GLY A 78 -15.72 -3.34 14.40
C GLY A 78 -17.08 -4.01 14.22
N VAL A 79 -17.20 -5.34 14.42
CA VAL A 79 -18.47 -6.09 14.33
C VAL A 79 -18.95 -6.52 15.72
N LEU A 80 -18.22 -7.37 16.41
CA LEU A 80 -18.51 -7.85 17.75
C LEU A 80 -17.57 -7.30 18.82
N LEU A 81 -16.35 -6.90 18.41
CA LEU A 81 -15.36 -6.30 19.28
C LEU A 81 -15.05 -4.87 18.80
N PRO A 82 -14.78 -3.92 19.71
CA PRO A 82 -14.33 -2.59 19.30
C PRO A 82 -13.00 -2.72 18.54
N GLY A 83 -12.86 -1.97 17.45
CA GLY A 83 -11.61 -1.89 16.69
C GLY A 83 -10.50 -1.30 17.58
N PRO A 84 -9.38 -2.01 17.79
CA PRO A 84 -8.26 -1.46 18.53
C PRO A 84 -7.62 -0.29 17.77
N ASP A 85 -7.23 0.77 18.48
CA ASP A 85 -6.48 1.88 17.91
C ASP A 85 -5.03 1.41 17.61
N ILE A 86 -4.70 1.28 16.32
CA ILE A 86 -3.42 0.75 15.84
C ILE A 86 -2.27 1.66 16.28
N GLY A 87 -2.37 2.96 15.98
CA GLY A 87 -1.31 3.91 16.25
C GLY A 87 -0.98 4.07 17.74
N ARG A 88 -1.96 3.86 18.64
CA ARG A 88 -1.70 3.84 20.07
C ARG A 88 -1.11 2.51 20.53
N ARG A 89 -1.65 1.39 20.06
CA ARG A 89 -1.29 0.05 20.56
C ARG A 89 0.01 -0.50 19.97
N ALA A 90 0.38 -0.06 18.78
CA ALA A 90 1.61 -0.49 18.09
C ALA A 90 2.61 0.67 17.89
N ARG A 91 2.50 1.74 18.70
CA ARG A 91 3.39 2.91 18.63
C ARG A 91 4.88 2.54 18.74
N ALA A 92 5.20 1.62 19.62
CA ALA A 92 6.58 1.19 19.84
C ALA A 92 7.12 0.42 18.61
N ASP A 93 6.30 -0.43 18.01
CA ASP A 93 6.66 -1.20 16.81
C ASP A 93 6.93 -0.26 15.62
N MET A 94 6.07 0.75 15.43
CA MET A 94 6.24 1.76 14.36
C MET A 94 7.51 2.58 14.56
N ARG A 95 7.78 3.03 15.81
CA ARG A 95 9.01 3.77 16.12
C ARG A 95 10.27 2.94 15.89
N ALA A 96 10.27 1.68 16.30
CA ALA A 96 11.40 0.78 16.11
C ALA A 96 11.77 0.64 14.62
N ILE A 97 10.78 0.58 13.72
CA ILE A 97 11.03 0.53 12.27
C ILE A 97 11.64 1.84 11.75
N HIS A 98 11.14 2.97 12.21
CA HIS A 98 11.71 4.27 11.86
C HIS A 98 13.14 4.44 12.39
N GLU A 99 13.38 4.04 13.64
CA GLU A 99 14.69 4.06 14.29
C GLU A 99 15.70 3.11 13.62
N ALA A 100 15.20 2.00 13.02
CA ALA A 100 15.99 1.10 12.18
C ALA A 100 16.34 1.68 10.79
N GLY A 101 15.88 2.92 10.48
CA GLY A 101 16.20 3.62 9.24
C GLY A 101 15.29 3.32 8.06
N PHE A 102 14.17 2.65 8.27
CA PHE A 102 13.16 2.48 7.23
C PHE A 102 12.36 3.77 7.01
N GLU A 103 12.00 4.02 5.77
CA GLU A 103 11.09 5.11 5.44
C GLU A 103 9.68 4.79 5.92
N CYS A 104 9.02 5.79 6.55
CA CYS A 104 7.67 5.66 7.07
C CYS A 104 6.76 6.74 6.48
N GLY A 105 5.53 6.38 6.17
CA GLY A 105 4.49 7.27 5.67
C GLY A 105 3.10 6.88 6.15
N ILE A 106 2.10 7.60 5.66
CA ILE A 106 0.70 7.37 5.99
C ILE A 106 0.06 6.44 4.96
N HIS A 107 -0.63 5.40 5.45
CA HIS A 107 -1.58 4.65 4.64
C HIS A 107 -2.99 5.24 4.76
N THR A 108 -3.51 5.33 5.99
CA THR A 108 -4.81 5.95 6.26
C THR A 108 -5.03 6.14 7.76
N TRP A 109 -6.21 6.72 8.14
CA TRP A 109 -6.69 6.66 9.51
C TRP A 109 -7.34 5.31 9.82
N ASP A 110 -8.34 4.90 9.04
CA ASP A 110 -9.11 3.66 9.20
C ASP A 110 -9.26 3.02 7.81
N HIS A 111 -8.57 1.91 7.60
CA HIS A 111 -8.41 1.30 6.28
C HIS A 111 -9.75 0.98 5.61
N VAL A 112 -10.60 0.20 6.29
CA VAL A 112 -11.87 -0.25 5.70
C VAL A 112 -12.86 0.90 5.56
N TYR A 113 -12.90 1.79 6.56
CA TYR A 113 -13.79 2.95 6.53
C TYR A 113 -13.43 3.93 5.42
N TRP A 114 -12.14 4.18 5.22
CA TRP A 114 -11.65 4.99 4.10
C TRP A 114 -12.01 4.37 2.76
N GLN A 115 -11.59 3.14 2.55
CA GLN A 115 -11.76 2.42 1.29
C GLN A 115 -13.22 2.32 0.84
N ASP A 116 -14.17 2.12 1.78
CA ASP A 116 -15.58 1.99 1.46
C ASP A 116 -16.30 3.33 1.22
N ASN A 117 -15.70 4.44 1.65
CA ASN A 117 -16.43 5.71 1.73
C ASN A 117 -15.83 6.85 0.91
N VAL A 118 -14.50 6.99 0.81
CA VAL A 118 -13.83 8.21 0.34
C VAL A 118 -14.33 8.71 -1.01
N ARG A 119 -14.60 7.81 -1.96
CA ARG A 119 -15.07 8.16 -3.31
C ARG A 119 -16.29 9.07 -3.32
N ARG A 120 -17.20 8.89 -2.35
CA ARG A 120 -18.51 9.57 -2.30
C ARG A 120 -18.63 10.60 -1.18
N ARG A 121 -17.54 10.83 -0.42
CA ARG A 121 -17.56 11.73 0.72
C ARG A 121 -17.19 13.17 0.33
N PRO A 122 -17.79 14.16 0.99
CA PRO A 122 -17.45 15.55 0.75
C PRO A 122 -16.05 15.89 1.29
N ARG A 123 -15.52 17.03 0.84
CA ARG A 123 -14.21 17.55 1.23
C ARG A 123 -13.98 17.57 2.75
N GLU A 124 -14.95 18.04 3.51
CA GLU A 124 -14.83 18.19 4.96
C GLU A 124 -14.61 16.84 5.66
N TRP A 125 -15.25 15.79 5.17
CA TRP A 125 -15.03 14.43 5.67
C TRP A 125 -13.62 13.95 5.32
N THR A 126 -13.22 14.10 4.06
CA THR A 126 -11.92 13.65 3.57
C THR A 126 -10.77 14.33 4.33
N VAL A 127 -10.81 15.66 4.41
CA VAL A 127 -9.80 16.47 5.13
C VAL A 127 -9.73 16.08 6.61
N ARG A 128 -10.88 15.86 7.26
CA ARG A 128 -10.93 15.45 8.67
C ARG A 128 -10.28 14.08 8.89
N GLU A 129 -10.57 13.09 8.07
CA GLU A 129 -9.99 11.74 8.21
C GLU A 129 -8.49 11.75 7.92
N MET A 130 -8.05 12.51 6.93
CA MET A 130 -6.62 12.68 6.63
C MET A 130 -5.88 13.41 7.75
N ASN A 131 -6.47 14.49 8.32
CA ASN A 131 -5.86 15.22 9.44
C ASN A 131 -5.66 14.33 10.67
N LYS A 132 -6.61 13.46 11.00
CA LYS A 132 -6.45 12.49 12.10
C LYS A 132 -5.22 11.61 11.89
N SER A 133 -5.00 11.11 10.67
CA SER A 133 -3.82 10.28 10.37
C SER A 133 -2.53 11.09 10.45
N ARG A 134 -2.51 12.32 9.94
CA ARG A 134 -1.35 13.20 10.01
C ARG A 134 -0.98 13.57 11.45
N GLU A 135 -1.96 13.94 12.25
CA GLU A 135 -1.75 14.26 13.68
C GLU A 135 -1.17 13.05 14.43
N ARG A 136 -1.75 11.87 14.23
CA ARG A 136 -1.24 10.63 14.84
C ARG A 136 0.16 10.27 14.35
N PHE A 137 0.46 10.47 13.07
CA PHE A 137 1.79 10.26 12.53
C PHE A 137 2.82 11.15 13.24
N VAL A 138 2.52 12.45 13.38
CA VAL A 138 3.39 13.39 14.11
C VAL A 138 3.55 12.99 15.58
N GLU A 139 2.48 12.54 16.26
CA GLU A 139 2.58 12.03 17.64
C GLU A 139 3.54 10.84 17.75
N ILE A 140 3.53 9.94 16.76
CA ILE A 140 4.37 8.74 16.78
C ILE A 140 5.80 9.03 16.40
N PHE A 141 6.02 9.74 15.30
CA PHE A 141 7.34 9.89 14.67
C PHE A 141 8.03 11.23 14.96
N GLY A 142 7.33 12.20 15.53
CA GLY A 142 7.88 13.51 15.90
C GLY A 142 8.12 14.47 14.73
N ALA A 143 7.77 14.07 13.50
CA ALA A 143 7.93 14.85 12.28
C ALA A 143 6.73 14.70 11.36
N PRO A 144 6.43 15.66 10.46
CA PRO A 144 5.37 15.50 9.48
C PRO A 144 5.68 14.39 8.47
N PRO A 145 4.66 13.67 7.95
CA PRO A 145 4.86 12.67 6.92
C PRO A 145 5.29 13.32 5.60
N VAL A 146 6.11 12.61 4.83
CA VAL A 146 6.60 13.06 3.53
C VAL A 146 5.97 12.28 2.36
N THR A 147 5.27 11.19 2.67
CA THR A 147 4.66 10.30 1.68
C THR A 147 3.34 9.70 2.17
N HIS A 148 2.51 9.32 1.22
CA HIS A 148 1.20 8.72 1.40
C HIS A 148 0.99 7.55 0.43
N GLY A 149 0.16 6.59 0.80
CA GLY A 149 -0.34 5.56 -0.08
C GLY A 149 -1.75 5.18 0.31
N ALA A 150 -2.69 5.36 -0.60
CA ALA A 150 -4.12 5.23 -0.33
C ALA A 150 -4.56 3.79 -0.07
N ALA A 151 -5.36 3.60 0.98
CA ALA A 151 -5.96 2.31 1.29
C ALA A 151 -6.83 1.81 0.12
N GLY A 152 -6.46 0.64 -0.41
CA GLY A 152 -7.11 0.03 -1.57
C GLY A 152 -7.08 0.88 -2.83
N TRP A 153 -6.13 1.81 -2.95
CA TRP A 153 -6.04 2.79 -4.04
C TRP A 153 -7.33 3.59 -4.23
N GLN A 154 -7.99 3.93 -3.13
CA GLN A 154 -9.22 4.72 -3.13
C GLN A 154 -8.93 6.15 -2.68
N MET A 155 -9.15 7.09 -3.59
CA MET A 155 -8.96 8.52 -3.36
C MET A 155 -10.12 9.32 -3.94
N ASN A 156 -10.25 10.58 -3.55
CA ASN A 156 -11.07 11.58 -4.25
C ASN A 156 -10.26 12.86 -4.45
N ASP A 157 -10.77 13.79 -5.23
CA ASP A 157 -10.09 15.04 -5.54
C ASP A 157 -9.61 15.79 -4.28
N PRO A 158 -10.45 15.97 -3.24
CA PRO A 158 -10.01 16.59 -1.99
C PRO A 158 -8.83 15.92 -1.31
N ALA A 159 -8.67 14.60 -1.47
CA ALA A 159 -7.55 13.87 -0.86
C ALA A 159 -6.23 14.17 -1.57
N PHE A 160 -6.22 14.20 -2.90
CA PHE A 160 -5.05 14.61 -3.67
C PHE A 160 -4.64 16.06 -3.37
N GLU A 161 -5.61 16.98 -3.31
CA GLU A 161 -5.36 18.38 -2.96
C GLU A 161 -4.84 18.53 -1.52
N GLN A 162 -5.27 17.67 -0.60
CA GLN A 162 -4.80 17.69 0.79
C GLN A 162 -3.34 17.24 0.91
N ILE A 163 -2.92 16.23 0.15
CA ILE A 163 -1.50 15.79 0.05
C ILE A 163 -0.63 16.95 -0.44
N ASP A 164 -1.10 17.64 -1.48
CA ASP A 164 -0.41 18.81 -2.05
C ASP A 164 -0.33 19.96 -1.04
N ALA A 165 -1.43 20.26 -0.35
CA ALA A 165 -1.50 21.29 0.68
C ALA A 165 -0.58 21.02 1.90
N TRP A 166 -0.31 19.75 2.20
CA TRP A 166 0.65 19.36 3.24
C TRP A 166 2.11 19.45 2.80
N GLY A 167 2.36 19.71 1.53
CA GLY A 167 3.70 19.77 0.96
C GLY A 167 4.39 18.41 0.88
N MET A 168 3.62 17.32 0.81
CA MET A 168 4.19 16.00 0.54
C MET A 168 4.86 16.00 -0.83
N ARG A 169 6.02 15.36 -0.92
CA ARG A 169 6.81 15.36 -2.14
C ARG A 169 6.37 14.33 -3.15
N TYR A 170 5.90 13.18 -2.65
CA TYR A 170 5.49 12.03 -3.45
C TYR A 170 4.45 11.20 -2.69
N ALA A 171 3.70 10.43 -3.45
CA ALA A 171 2.71 9.49 -2.94
C ALA A 171 2.55 8.29 -3.89
N SER A 172 1.88 7.23 -3.44
CA SER A 172 1.58 6.04 -4.23
C SER A 172 0.12 5.63 -4.00
N ASP A 173 -0.78 6.42 -4.57
CA ASP A 173 -2.21 6.34 -4.29
C ASP A 173 -3.01 5.59 -5.35
N GLY A 174 -2.37 5.11 -6.40
CA GLY A 174 -3.03 4.48 -7.54
C GLY A 174 -2.21 3.36 -8.17
N ARG A 175 -2.79 2.79 -9.22
CA ARG A 175 -2.15 1.84 -10.13
C ARG A 175 -1.73 2.56 -11.41
N GLY A 176 -0.65 2.12 -12.04
CA GLY A 176 -0.17 2.74 -13.27
C GLY A 176 1.11 2.14 -13.79
N HIS A 177 1.80 2.86 -14.64
CA HIS A 177 2.98 2.38 -15.36
C HIS A 177 4.25 3.21 -15.11
N SER A 178 4.13 4.47 -14.67
CA SER A 178 5.28 5.35 -14.46
C SER A 178 4.97 6.53 -13.52
N PRO A 179 5.97 7.18 -12.92
CA PRO A 179 5.78 8.39 -12.14
C PRO A 179 5.17 9.53 -12.96
N TYR A 180 4.28 10.31 -12.33
CA TYR A 180 3.58 11.41 -12.99
C TYR A 180 3.12 12.50 -12.01
N LEU A 181 2.75 13.66 -12.52
CA LEU A 181 2.10 14.73 -11.77
C LEU A 181 0.57 14.60 -11.92
N PRO A 182 -0.20 14.45 -10.82
CA PRO A 182 -1.65 14.30 -10.94
C PRO A 182 -2.34 15.61 -11.28
N VAL A 183 -3.32 15.55 -12.18
CA VAL A 183 -4.18 16.68 -12.55
C VAL A 183 -5.55 16.46 -11.92
N VAL A 184 -5.95 17.38 -11.05
CA VAL A 184 -7.23 17.37 -10.34
C VAL A 184 -7.99 18.63 -10.70
N ALA A 185 -9.23 18.50 -11.17
CA ALA A 185 -10.08 19.62 -11.61
C ALA A 185 -9.36 20.59 -12.55
N GLY A 186 -8.51 20.07 -13.44
CA GLY A 186 -7.74 20.87 -14.42
C GLY A 186 -6.48 21.52 -13.86
N LYS A 187 -6.14 21.32 -12.59
CA LYS A 187 -4.93 21.84 -11.94
C LYS A 187 -3.92 20.72 -11.75
N THR A 188 -2.70 20.89 -12.26
CA THR A 188 -1.56 20.01 -11.97
C THR A 188 -1.09 20.26 -10.53
N LEU A 189 -1.01 19.21 -9.73
CA LEU A 189 -0.53 19.25 -8.36
C LEU A 189 1.00 19.06 -8.30
N ALA A 190 1.63 19.47 -7.21
CA ALA A 190 3.10 19.52 -7.11
C ALA A 190 3.72 18.20 -6.65
N HIS A 191 2.97 17.35 -5.94
CA HIS A 191 3.47 16.05 -5.49
C HIS A 191 3.51 15.04 -6.64
N VAL A 192 4.51 14.18 -6.64
CA VAL A 192 4.66 13.14 -7.66
C VAL A 192 3.87 11.90 -7.22
N GLN A 193 3.03 11.38 -8.11
CA GLN A 193 2.46 10.05 -7.96
C GLN A 193 3.44 9.01 -8.51
N MET A 194 3.77 8.01 -7.69
CA MET A 194 4.55 6.84 -8.04
C MET A 194 3.66 5.60 -7.91
N PRO A 195 2.88 5.29 -8.95
CA PRO A 195 1.85 4.26 -8.88
C PRO A 195 2.46 2.87 -8.68
N THR A 196 1.71 1.95 -8.09
CA THR A 196 2.05 0.53 -8.09
C THR A 196 1.99 0.00 -9.52
N THR A 197 3.11 -0.54 -10.01
CA THR A 197 3.27 -0.98 -11.41
C THR A 197 3.20 -2.51 -11.55
N LEU A 198 3.64 -3.24 -10.52
CA LEU A 198 3.58 -4.70 -10.49
C LEU A 198 2.25 -5.19 -9.89
N PRO A 199 1.76 -6.38 -10.29
CA PRO A 199 0.65 -7.00 -9.59
C PRO A 199 1.04 -7.33 -8.14
N THR A 200 0.11 -7.15 -7.21
CA THR A 200 0.29 -7.63 -5.84
C THR A 200 -0.02 -9.12 -5.76
N LEU A 201 0.53 -9.83 -4.77
CA LEU A 201 0.32 -11.28 -4.68
C LEU A 201 -1.15 -11.64 -4.49
N ASP A 202 -1.93 -10.84 -3.76
CA ASP A 202 -3.37 -11.08 -3.55
C ASP A 202 -4.24 -10.84 -4.79
N GLU A 203 -3.72 -10.14 -5.80
CA GLU A 203 -4.41 -9.96 -7.09
C GLU A 203 -4.33 -11.19 -7.97
N ILE A 204 -3.20 -11.89 -7.93
CA ILE A 204 -2.92 -12.99 -8.86
C ILE A 204 -3.04 -14.38 -8.23
N LEU A 205 -2.89 -14.52 -6.91
CA LEU A 205 -3.08 -15.78 -6.21
C LEU A 205 -4.50 -16.33 -6.39
N GLY A 206 -4.60 -17.61 -6.78
CA GLY A 206 -5.86 -18.30 -7.05
C GLY A 206 -6.51 -17.93 -8.39
N VAL A 207 -5.82 -17.20 -9.27
CA VAL A 207 -6.25 -16.88 -10.63
C VAL A 207 -5.48 -17.77 -11.61
N ASP A 208 -6.16 -18.36 -12.58
CA ASP A 208 -5.57 -19.12 -13.69
C ASP A 208 -4.51 -20.17 -13.28
N GLY A 209 -4.75 -20.85 -12.14
CA GLY A 209 -3.85 -21.88 -11.62
C GLY A 209 -2.61 -21.33 -10.91
N ILE A 210 -2.58 -20.04 -10.58
CA ILE A 210 -1.50 -19.43 -9.81
C ILE A 210 -1.72 -19.72 -8.31
N ASP A 211 -0.74 -20.34 -7.69
CA ASP A 211 -0.71 -20.66 -6.26
C ASP A 211 0.61 -20.20 -5.60
N THR A 212 0.79 -20.51 -4.33
CA THR A 212 2.00 -20.12 -3.58
C THR A 212 3.28 -20.80 -4.10
N GLY A 213 3.17 -21.86 -4.87
CA GLY A 213 4.32 -22.57 -5.45
C GLY A 213 4.85 -21.95 -6.75
N ASN A 214 4.02 -21.19 -7.46
CA ASN A 214 4.39 -20.63 -8.78
C ASN A 214 4.24 -19.11 -8.89
N VAL A 215 3.58 -18.43 -7.92
CA VAL A 215 3.32 -16.99 -7.99
C VAL A 215 4.61 -16.16 -8.06
N ALA A 216 5.66 -16.54 -7.35
CA ALA A 216 6.93 -15.83 -7.41
C ALA A 216 7.52 -15.84 -8.83
N ALA A 217 7.50 -17.01 -9.50
CA ALA A 217 7.97 -17.12 -10.88
C ALA A 217 7.19 -16.22 -11.84
N ARG A 218 5.87 -16.10 -11.65
CA ARG A 218 5.02 -15.20 -12.47
C ARG A 218 5.38 -13.73 -12.34
N VAL A 219 5.63 -13.27 -11.11
CA VAL A 219 6.04 -11.87 -10.88
C VAL A 219 7.46 -11.63 -11.44
N LEU A 220 8.37 -12.59 -11.27
CA LEU A 220 9.73 -12.50 -11.81
C LEU A 220 9.75 -12.50 -13.35
N GLU A 221 8.91 -13.28 -14.00
CA GLU A 221 8.76 -13.25 -15.47
C GLU A 221 8.31 -11.85 -15.96
N HIS A 222 7.45 -11.15 -15.20
CA HIS A 222 7.02 -9.81 -15.54
C HIS A 222 8.18 -8.81 -15.46
N THR A 223 9.00 -8.86 -14.41
CA THR A 223 10.15 -7.96 -14.25
C THR A 223 11.30 -8.26 -15.21
N GLU A 224 11.48 -9.51 -15.60
CA GLU A 224 12.49 -9.90 -16.62
C GLU A 224 12.17 -9.27 -17.98
N ARG A 225 10.89 -9.18 -18.34
CA ARG A 225 10.44 -8.58 -19.61
C ARG A 225 10.37 -7.06 -19.58
N ASN A 226 10.42 -6.46 -18.40
CA ASN A 226 10.30 -5.02 -18.22
C ASN A 226 11.54 -4.43 -17.53
N PRO A 227 12.48 -3.84 -18.28
CA PRO A 227 13.75 -3.35 -17.75
C PRO A 227 13.65 -2.01 -17.02
N HIS A 228 12.47 -1.46 -16.83
CA HIS A 228 12.24 -0.19 -16.14
C HIS A 228 12.09 -0.38 -14.63
N ASP A 229 12.26 0.70 -13.87
CA ASP A 229 12.00 0.73 -12.44
C ASP A 229 10.53 0.37 -12.16
N GLN A 230 10.30 -0.48 -11.17
CA GLN A 230 8.99 -1.00 -10.81
C GLN A 230 8.67 -0.69 -9.35
N VAL A 231 7.41 -0.38 -9.08
CA VAL A 231 6.88 -0.25 -7.71
C VAL A 231 6.09 -1.51 -7.39
N PHE A 232 6.57 -2.26 -6.40
CA PHE A 232 5.89 -3.43 -5.87
C PHE A 232 5.25 -3.11 -4.53
N THR A 233 3.93 -3.23 -4.46
CA THR A 233 3.19 -3.11 -3.21
C THR A 233 3.00 -4.48 -2.58
N LEU A 234 3.34 -4.59 -1.32
CA LEU A 234 3.15 -5.77 -0.48
C LEU A 234 2.44 -5.40 0.81
N HIS A 235 1.81 -6.37 1.47
CA HIS A 235 1.06 -6.14 2.69
C HIS A 235 1.75 -6.82 3.89
N ALA A 236 1.91 -6.10 4.98
CA ALA A 236 2.51 -6.66 6.19
C ALA A 236 1.74 -7.89 6.70
N GLU A 237 0.46 -7.97 6.42
CA GLU A 237 -0.45 -9.07 6.75
C GLU A 237 -0.20 -10.36 5.96
N LEU A 238 0.37 -10.23 4.76
CA LEU A 238 0.56 -11.33 3.81
C LEU A 238 2.05 -11.70 3.70
N GLU A 239 2.83 -10.86 3.05
CA GLU A 239 4.26 -11.05 2.82
C GLU A 239 5.09 -10.94 4.10
N GLY A 240 4.55 -10.25 5.11
CA GLY A 240 5.12 -10.23 6.45
C GLY A 240 4.78 -11.45 7.30
N GLN A 241 3.91 -12.34 6.85
CA GLN A 241 3.41 -13.50 7.58
C GLN A 241 3.42 -14.76 6.70
N LYS A 242 2.26 -15.26 6.30
CA LYS A 242 2.13 -16.55 5.57
C LYS A 242 2.87 -16.58 4.24
N LEU A 243 2.93 -15.47 3.54
CA LEU A 243 3.63 -15.36 2.25
C LEU A 243 5.11 -14.94 2.37
N ALA A 244 5.65 -14.88 3.57
CA ALA A 244 7.06 -14.53 3.77
C ALA A 244 8.03 -15.41 2.95
N PRO A 245 7.86 -16.75 2.85
CA PRO A 245 8.72 -17.57 2.00
C PRO A 245 8.63 -17.23 0.51
N VAL A 246 7.43 -16.85 0.03
CA VAL A 246 7.22 -16.42 -1.37
C VAL A 246 7.91 -15.07 -1.61
N PHE A 247 7.79 -14.16 -0.65
CA PHE A 247 8.45 -12.86 -0.75
C PHE A 247 9.98 -12.97 -0.75
N GLU A 248 10.55 -13.86 0.07
CA GLU A 248 11.98 -14.15 0.04
C GLU A 248 12.43 -14.70 -1.32
N GLN A 249 11.63 -15.56 -1.97
CA GLN A 249 11.89 -16.03 -3.33
C GLN A 249 11.89 -14.87 -4.34
N LEU A 250 10.96 -13.92 -4.22
CA LEU A 250 10.93 -12.72 -5.05
C LEU A 250 12.19 -11.87 -4.88
N LEU A 251 12.60 -11.59 -3.64
CA LEU A 251 13.81 -10.82 -3.37
C LEU A 251 15.06 -11.50 -3.94
N ALA A 252 15.18 -12.81 -3.77
CA ALA A 252 16.28 -13.59 -4.34
C ALA A 252 16.27 -13.58 -5.88
N GLY A 253 15.08 -13.75 -6.48
CA GLY A 253 14.90 -13.75 -7.92
C GLY A 253 15.22 -12.39 -8.54
N TRP A 254 14.71 -11.29 -7.99
CA TRP A 254 15.02 -9.94 -8.46
C TRP A 254 16.52 -9.63 -8.38
N ARG A 255 17.20 -10.08 -7.31
CA ARG A 255 18.66 -9.98 -7.26
C ARG A 255 19.35 -10.76 -8.35
N ALA A 256 18.91 -12.00 -8.62
CA ALA A 256 19.45 -12.81 -9.70
C ALA A 256 19.23 -12.17 -11.09
N GLN A 257 18.12 -11.43 -11.26
CA GLN A 257 17.86 -10.61 -12.45
C GLN A 257 18.70 -9.31 -12.51
N GLY A 258 19.47 -9.01 -11.46
CA GLY A 258 20.31 -7.80 -11.39
C GLY A 258 19.58 -6.55 -10.92
N HIS A 259 18.38 -6.66 -10.35
CA HIS A 259 17.66 -5.51 -9.77
C HIS A 259 18.23 -5.12 -8.40
N THR A 260 18.07 -3.85 -8.05
CA THR A 260 18.35 -3.30 -6.73
C THR A 260 17.05 -2.92 -6.02
N PHE A 261 17.08 -2.85 -4.69
CA PHE A 261 15.90 -2.46 -3.89
C PHE A 261 16.02 -1.00 -3.43
N ALA A 262 14.90 -0.29 -3.47
CA ALA A 262 14.83 1.11 -3.11
C ALA A 262 13.58 1.44 -2.28
N THR A 263 13.67 2.49 -1.47
CA THR A 263 12.49 3.15 -0.89
C THR A 263 11.79 4.01 -1.96
N MET A 264 10.58 4.46 -1.66
CA MET A 264 9.91 5.47 -2.49
C MET A 264 10.71 6.78 -2.52
N GLY A 265 11.30 7.18 -1.38
CA GLY A 265 12.15 8.37 -1.30
C GLY A 265 13.44 8.27 -2.11
N ASP A 266 14.09 7.10 -2.10
CA ASP A 266 15.27 6.85 -2.95
C ASP A 266 14.89 6.94 -4.45
N TYR A 267 13.75 6.38 -4.82
CA TYR A 267 13.25 6.46 -6.20
C TYR A 267 12.92 7.90 -6.60
N TYR A 268 12.13 8.60 -5.77
CA TYR A 268 11.80 10.01 -5.99
C TYR A 268 13.04 10.88 -6.21
N ALA A 269 14.11 10.65 -5.44
CA ALA A 269 15.35 11.43 -5.54
C ALA A 269 16.06 11.30 -6.90
N THR A 270 15.72 10.29 -7.69
CA THR A 270 16.29 10.07 -9.05
C THR A 270 15.44 10.62 -10.17
N LEU A 271 14.22 11.11 -9.89
CA LEU A 271 13.30 11.59 -10.92
C LEU A 271 13.64 13.02 -11.36
N ASP A 272 13.67 13.24 -12.65
CA ASP A 272 13.64 14.60 -13.20
C ASP A 272 12.19 15.09 -13.20
N ARG A 273 11.82 15.84 -12.17
CA ARG A 273 10.45 16.34 -12.00
C ARG A 273 9.98 17.26 -13.15
N ALA A 274 10.89 17.95 -13.81
CA ALA A 274 10.53 18.83 -14.91
C ALA A 274 10.15 18.04 -16.18
N ALA A 275 10.64 16.80 -16.29
CA ALA A 275 10.33 15.91 -17.40
C ALA A 275 9.13 14.97 -17.14
N LEU A 276 8.56 14.99 -15.92
CA LEU A 276 7.43 14.11 -15.61
C LEU A 276 6.17 14.51 -16.41
N PRO A 277 5.46 13.53 -16.98
CA PRO A 277 4.17 13.77 -17.59
C PRO A 277 3.12 14.14 -16.54
N SER A 278 2.07 14.82 -16.97
CA SER A 278 0.90 15.11 -16.15
C SER A 278 -0.29 14.31 -16.67
N TYR A 279 -0.97 13.61 -15.75
CA TYR A 279 -2.17 12.82 -16.09
C TYR A 279 -3.35 13.22 -15.21
N PRO A 280 -4.57 13.27 -15.78
CA PRO A 280 -5.78 13.42 -14.97
C PRO A 280 -5.93 12.22 -14.03
N VAL A 281 -6.41 12.48 -12.82
CA VAL A 281 -6.82 11.41 -11.91
C VAL A 281 -8.03 10.69 -12.51
N ALA A 282 -7.95 9.38 -12.64
CA ALA A 282 -8.97 8.55 -13.23
C ALA A 282 -9.34 7.37 -12.34
N TRP A 283 -10.58 6.90 -12.52
CA TRP A 283 -11.06 5.65 -11.95
C TRP A 283 -11.07 4.58 -13.03
N GLY A 284 -10.64 3.37 -12.68
CA GLY A 284 -10.62 2.25 -13.60
C GLY A 284 -10.60 0.91 -12.88
N GLU A 285 -10.81 -0.15 -13.64
CA GLU A 285 -10.72 -1.53 -13.15
C GLU A 285 -9.39 -2.15 -13.53
N ILE A 286 -8.88 -3.03 -12.66
CA ILE A 286 -7.67 -3.81 -12.95
C ILE A 286 -7.95 -5.31 -12.73
N PRO A 287 -7.23 -6.20 -13.42
CA PRO A 287 -7.34 -7.64 -13.20
C PRO A 287 -7.08 -8.01 -11.74
N GLY A 288 -7.85 -8.96 -11.21
CA GLY A 288 -7.68 -9.47 -9.83
C GLY A 288 -8.30 -8.61 -8.72
N ARG A 289 -8.78 -7.40 -9.04
CA ARG A 289 -9.51 -6.54 -8.09
C ARG A 289 -10.99 -6.42 -8.45
N SER A 290 -11.83 -6.23 -7.44
CA SER A 290 -13.26 -5.97 -7.62
C SER A 290 -13.56 -4.49 -7.46
N GLY A 291 -14.24 -3.90 -8.44
CA GLY A 291 -14.59 -2.48 -8.49
C GLY A 291 -13.46 -1.59 -8.97
N GLU A 292 -13.78 -0.31 -9.12
CA GLU A 292 -12.85 0.69 -9.61
C GLU A 292 -11.92 1.23 -8.51
N LEU A 293 -10.75 1.63 -8.91
CA LEU A 293 -9.74 2.27 -8.08
C LEU A 293 -9.02 3.38 -8.88
N ILE A 294 -8.13 4.12 -8.25
CA ILE A 294 -7.35 5.16 -8.95
C ILE A 294 -6.34 4.48 -9.88
N VAL A 295 -6.40 4.88 -11.15
CA VAL A 295 -5.49 4.42 -12.20
C VAL A 295 -4.84 5.62 -12.92
N GLN A 296 -3.63 5.43 -13.37
CA GLN A 296 -3.01 6.29 -14.36
C GLN A 296 -3.60 5.92 -15.72
N PRO A 297 -4.21 6.87 -16.48
CA PRO A 297 -4.67 6.60 -17.83
C PRO A 297 -3.50 6.30 -18.78
N ASP A 298 -3.81 5.63 -19.89
CA ASP A 298 -2.87 5.34 -20.97
C ASP A 298 -2.47 6.61 -21.75
#